data_3e29a1c147d2b8176499ec3a67570836
#
_entry.id   3e29a1c147d2b8176499ec3a67570836
#
_cell.length_a   1.000
_cell.length_b   1.000
_cell.length_c   1.000
_cell.angle_alpha   90.00
_cell.angle_beta   90.00
_cell.angle_gamma   90.00
#
_symmetry.space_group_name_H-M   'P 1'
#
loop_
_entity.id
_entity.type
_entity.pdbx_description
1 polymer ?
#
loop_
_entity_poly.entity_id
_entity_poly.type
_entity_poly.pdbx_seq_one_letter_code
_entity_poly.pdbx_strand_id
1 'polypeptide(L)'
;MFYKLLDKDLKYNEFQCQLGLNIDIKSFDSSCYRPHRGLYCTTSEFVPLFLSFADLIAEVHLADDSNIYLDTERNKWNTDKLIIDKVYPIKDWNKWNDQIFCLTAVQKNALSLKYVQKQTEEICYAAIQSCATSLEYVQNQTDKMCLEAVKQFGLALKYVRKQTYEICLAAIYNDIWAMKYVQNQTREICLDAIKKRWVSLEFIRDQTEEICRAAVQKNGMALQYVQNQTKGICLTAVKQNGMALQFVKIQTKEICRAAVRETGMAVRYIKNQTKEICLIAVRNHGMALQFIKNQTKGICLAAVQQNGMALKFVLDQTDKICLLAVKDTGYALEFVKNQTKEICLAAVKRHGSAIQYIQPQTYELCLAAVRSYGKALEFVKEQTKEICLAAVRENGRALQYVRNQTEEMCLIAVKQDGNTLESVTNQTENICLAAVRQDAWAIQYVKILTDKICQAATEQQNNSVSDFIDKQKNTNTN
;
A
#
# COMPACT_ATOMS: atom_id res chain seq x y z
N MET A 1 45.10 -27.02 20.57
CA MET A 1 44.07 -27.12 21.63
C MET A 1 42.76 -26.69 21.00
N PHE A 2 41.73 -27.52 21.12
CA PHE A 2 40.39 -27.26 20.64
C PHE A 2 39.44 -27.00 21.80
N TYR A 3 38.29 -26.48 21.50
CA TYR A 3 37.25 -26.15 22.47
C TYR A 3 35.91 -26.70 22.01
N LYS A 4 35.14 -27.21 22.97
CA LYS A 4 33.76 -27.66 22.78
C LYS A 4 32.83 -26.85 23.69
N LEU A 5 31.72 -26.41 23.12
CA LEU A 5 30.73 -25.69 23.87
C LEU A 5 29.59 -26.62 24.27
N LEU A 6 29.16 -26.53 25.52
CA LEU A 6 28.21 -27.44 26.16
C LEU A 6 27.16 -26.64 26.91
N ASP A 7 25.96 -27.21 27.06
CA ASP A 7 24.96 -26.67 27.97
C ASP A 7 25.32 -26.92 29.43
N LYS A 8 24.50 -26.43 30.36
CA LYS A 8 24.70 -26.58 31.80
C LYS A 8 24.74 -28.05 32.27
N ASP A 9 24.16 -28.99 31.51
CA ASP A 9 24.07 -30.42 31.80
C ASP A 9 25.14 -31.25 31.09
N LEU A 10 26.19 -30.62 30.55
CA LEU A 10 27.25 -31.22 29.74
C LEU A 10 26.73 -31.86 28.45
N LYS A 11 25.66 -31.35 27.86
CA LYS A 11 25.12 -31.86 26.61
C LYS A 11 25.48 -30.98 25.42
N TYR A 12 25.59 -31.62 24.30
CA TYR A 12 25.59 -30.98 22.98
C TYR A 12 24.56 -31.69 22.11
N ASN A 13 23.48 -31.02 21.78
CA ASN A 13 22.30 -31.62 21.19
C ASN A 13 21.79 -32.77 22.09
N GLU A 14 21.65 -33.98 21.51
CA GLU A 14 21.25 -35.20 22.25
C GLU A 14 22.41 -35.98 22.87
N PHE A 15 23.66 -35.54 22.64
CA PHE A 15 24.84 -36.26 23.10
C PHE A 15 25.24 -35.78 24.49
N GLN A 16 25.31 -36.75 25.44
CA GLN A 16 25.81 -36.51 26.80
C GLN A 16 27.33 -36.62 26.80
N CYS A 17 28.04 -35.53 27.09
CA CYS A 17 29.49 -35.51 27.24
C CYS A 17 29.93 -35.84 28.67
N GLN A 18 31.14 -36.34 28.81
CA GLN A 18 31.80 -36.63 30.09
C GLN A 18 33.30 -36.25 30.04
N LEU A 19 33.92 -36.06 31.17
CA LEU A 19 35.38 -35.93 31.27
C LEU A 19 36.05 -37.17 30.73
N GLY A 20 37.19 -37.01 30.02
CA GLY A 20 37.88 -38.08 29.36
C GLY A 20 37.35 -38.39 27.95
N LEU A 21 37.46 -39.62 27.52
CA LEU A 21 37.13 -40.05 26.16
C LEU A 21 35.61 -40.05 25.91
N ASN A 22 35.20 -39.37 24.85
CA ASN A 22 33.85 -39.36 24.30
C ASN A 22 33.85 -39.93 22.90
N ILE A 23 32.99 -40.90 22.62
CA ILE A 23 32.88 -41.58 21.32
C ILE A 23 31.44 -41.44 20.83
N ASP A 24 31.25 -40.92 19.62
CA ASP A 24 29.95 -40.98 18.96
C ASP A 24 29.78 -42.34 18.29
N ILE A 25 28.93 -43.18 18.88
CA ILE A 25 28.62 -44.54 18.39
C ILE A 25 27.75 -44.55 17.13
N LYS A 26 27.15 -43.38 16.75
CA LYS A 26 26.46 -43.25 15.48
C LYS A 26 27.50 -43.10 14.37
N SER A 27 27.39 -43.87 13.28
CA SER A 27 28.37 -43.90 12.19
C SER A 27 28.76 -42.48 11.76
N PHE A 28 30.07 -42.19 11.88
CA PHE A 28 30.66 -40.93 11.41
C PHE A 28 30.45 -40.80 9.89
N ASP A 29 29.91 -39.68 9.44
CA ASP A 29 29.69 -39.38 8.03
C ASP A 29 30.45 -38.11 7.67
N SER A 30 31.48 -38.24 6.85
CA SER A 30 32.30 -37.15 6.36
C SER A 30 31.58 -36.32 5.24
N SER A 31 30.38 -36.74 4.80
CA SER A 31 29.63 -36.01 3.80
C SER A 31 29.01 -34.75 4.43
N CYS A 32 29.27 -33.58 3.83
CA CYS A 32 28.75 -32.28 4.28
C CYS A 32 27.22 -32.14 4.22
N TYR A 33 26.50 -33.15 3.76
CA TYR A 33 25.04 -33.10 3.56
C TYR A 33 24.18 -33.43 4.81
N ARG A 34 24.76 -33.90 5.92
CA ARG A 34 24.01 -34.24 7.14
C ARG A 34 24.62 -33.57 8.37
N PRO A 35 24.09 -32.39 8.82
CA PRO A 35 24.72 -31.53 9.83
C PRO A 35 24.68 -32.03 11.28
N HIS A 36 24.32 -33.30 11.57
CA HIS A 36 24.03 -33.76 12.94
C HIS A 36 24.74 -35.02 13.38
N ARG A 37 25.78 -35.46 12.67
CA ARG A 37 26.54 -36.65 13.05
C ARG A 37 27.97 -36.30 13.41
N GLY A 38 28.42 -36.73 14.58
CA GLY A 38 29.77 -36.54 15.11
C GLY A 38 29.85 -35.50 16.24
N LEU A 39 31.00 -35.48 16.88
CA LEU A 39 31.32 -34.55 17.96
C LEU A 39 32.01 -33.31 17.38
N TYR A 40 31.44 -32.13 17.60
CA TYR A 40 31.99 -30.88 17.10
C TYR A 40 32.88 -30.21 18.12
N CYS A 41 34.03 -29.69 17.67
CA CYS A 41 34.89 -28.77 18.41
C CYS A 41 35.36 -27.65 17.49
N THR A 42 35.96 -26.60 18.06
CA THR A 42 36.44 -25.44 17.31
C THR A 42 37.74 -24.91 17.92
N THR A 43 38.42 -24.03 17.23
CA THR A 43 39.58 -23.33 17.80
C THR A 43 39.14 -22.12 18.63
N SER A 44 40.01 -21.61 19.51
CA SER A 44 39.71 -20.48 20.37
C SER A 44 39.20 -19.27 19.61
N GLU A 45 39.67 -19.08 18.40
CA GLU A 45 39.33 -17.94 17.52
C GLU A 45 37.84 -17.94 17.11
N PHE A 46 37.20 -19.12 16.97
CA PHE A 46 35.83 -19.24 16.52
C PHE A 46 34.83 -19.55 17.65
N VAL A 47 35.31 -19.78 18.87
CA VAL A 47 34.42 -19.92 20.04
C VAL A 47 33.36 -18.82 20.13
N PRO A 48 33.67 -17.54 19.85
CA PRO A 48 32.68 -16.46 19.91
C PRO A 48 31.43 -16.66 19.05
N LEU A 49 31.54 -17.38 17.93
CA LEU A 49 30.40 -17.62 17.01
C LEU A 49 29.35 -18.58 17.61
N PHE A 50 29.69 -19.32 18.66
CA PHE A 50 28.85 -20.39 19.22
C PHE A 50 28.35 -20.13 20.64
N LEU A 51 28.57 -18.91 21.17
CA LEU A 51 28.24 -18.57 22.57
C LEU A 51 26.74 -18.52 22.88
N SER A 52 25.89 -18.44 21.88
CA SER A 52 24.42 -18.31 22.06
C SER A 52 23.75 -19.58 22.58
N PHE A 53 24.45 -20.73 22.52
CA PHE A 53 23.85 -22.04 22.80
C PHE A 53 24.50 -22.75 24.00
N ALA A 54 25.43 -22.11 24.72
CA ALA A 54 26.25 -22.79 25.67
C ALA A 54 26.45 -22.00 26.97
N ASP A 55 26.58 -22.74 28.05
CA ASP A 55 26.90 -22.20 29.39
C ASP A 55 28.33 -22.57 29.80
N LEU A 56 28.85 -23.69 29.26
CA LEU A 56 30.13 -24.26 29.61
C LEU A 56 31.03 -24.32 28.38
N ILE A 57 32.35 -24.24 28.64
CA ILE A 57 33.41 -24.47 27.66
C ILE A 57 34.29 -25.62 28.16
N ALA A 58 34.57 -26.53 27.26
CA ALA A 58 35.48 -27.67 27.50
C ALA A 58 36.77 -27.48 26.68
N GLU A 59 37.90 -27.69 27.31
CA GLU A 59 39.19 -27.90 26.63
C GLU A 59 39.22 -29.35 26.15
N VAL A 60 39.50 -29.52 24.86
CA VAL A 60 39.46 -30.85 24.23
C VAL A 60 40.67 -31.08 23.31
N HIS A 61 41.03 -32.30 23.14
CA HIS A 61 41.91 -32.76 22.05
C HIS A 61 41.31 -33.95 21.32
N LEU A 62 41.73 -34.12 20.08
CA LEU A 62 41.28 -35.22 19.24
C LEU A 62 42.04 -36.48 19.64
N ALA A 63 41.39 -37.64 19.69
CA ALA A 63 42.05 -38.89 19.94
C ALA A 63 42.94 -39.29 18.72
N ASP A 64 44.09 -39.95 18.97
CA ASP A 64 45.05 -40.27 17.91
C ASP A 64 44.45 -41.14 16.78
N ASP A 65 43.44 -41.94 17.10
CA ASP A 65 42.72 -42.82 16.18
C ASP A 65 41.36 -42.29 15.74
N SER A 66 41.13 -40.96 15.86
CA SER A 66 39.87 -40.33 15.50
C SER A 66 39.77 -40.03 14.01
N ASN A 67 38.55 -40.20 13.44
CA ASN A 67 38.19 -39.67 12.13
C ASN A 67 37.86 -38.20 12.25
N ILE A 68 38.44 -37.37 11.38
CA ILE A 68 38.32 -35.92 11.46
C ILE A 68 37.84 -35.34 10.13
N TYR A 69 36.89 -34.41 10.19
CA TYR A 69 36.43 -33.60 9.06
C TYR A 69 36.41 -32.15 9.47
N LEU A 70 36.97 -31.26 8.64
CA LEU A 70 36.93 -29.82 8.83
C LEU A 70 35.77 -29.22 8.02
N ASP A 71 34.76 -28.75 8.69
CA ASP A 71 33.69 -27.91 8.12
C ASP A 71 34.20 -26.47 8.05
N THR A 72 34.75 -26.09 6.90
CA THR A 72 35.32 -24.78 6.66
C THR A 72 34.24 -23.68 6.60
N GLU A 73 33.01 -24.00 6.18
CA GLU A 73 31.91 -23.04 6.11
C GLU A 73 31.43 -22.60 7.51
N ARG A 74 31.48 -23.56 8.47
CA ARG A 74 31.01 -23.32 9.84
C ARG A 74 32.15 -23.15 10.84
N ASN A 75 33.41 -23.21 10.41
CA ASN A 75 34.59 -23.10 11.27
C ASN A 75 34.58 -24.11 12.43
N LYS A 76 34.20 -25.35 12.14
CA LYS A 76 34.09 -26.45 13.10
C LYS A 76 34.87 -27.68 12.62
N TRP A 77 35.40 -28.40 13.61
CA TRP A 77 35.98 -29.72 13.42
C TRP A 77 34.94 -30.74 13.86
N ASN A 78 34.64 -31.71 13.01
CA ASN A 78 33.76 -32.80 13.31
C ASN A 78 34.61 -34.08 13.46
N THR A 79 34.38 -34.84 14.51
CA THR A 79 35.10 -36.06 14.82
C THR A 79 34.18 -37.12 15.44
N ASP A 80 34.53 -38.38 15.30
CA ASP A 80 33.87 -39.49 15.99
C ASP A 80 34.37 -39.69 17.42
N LYS A 81 35.58 -39.19 17.76
CA LYS A 81 36.19 -39.35 19.08
C LYS A 81 36.89 -38.04 19.51
N LEU A 82 36.68 -37.63 20.74
CA LEU A 82 37.42 -36.54 21.38
C LEU A 82 37.61 -36.81 22.88
N ILE A 83 38.64 -36.23 23.43
CA ILE A 83 38.93 -36.30 24.87
C ILE A 83 38.66 -34.94 25.47
N ILE A 84 37.83 -34.88 26.53
CA ILE A 84 37.57 -33.68 27.29
C ILE A 84 38.51 -33.65 28.48
N ASP A 85 39.43 -32.70 28.51
CA ASP A 85 40.43 -32.56 29.56
C ASP A 85 39.86 -31.78 30.76
N LYS A 86 39.13 -30.71 30.47
CA LYS A 86 38.64 -29.78 31.48
C LYS A 86 37.36 -29.11 31.04
N VAL A 87 36.44 -28.85 31.98
CA VAL A 87 35.19 -28.12 31.73
C VAL A 87 35.06 -27.06 32.79
N TYR A 88 34.62 -25.86 32.37
CA TYR A 88 34.34 -24.75 33.26
C TYR A 88 33.32 -23.76 32.63
N PRO A 89 32.69 -22.90 33.43
CA PRO A 89 31.78 -21.88 32.90
C PRO A 89 32.48 -20.96 31.88
N ILE A 90 31.79 -20.62 30.80
CA ILE A 90 32.35 -19.77 29.74
C ILE A 90 32.89 -18.44 30.31
N LYS A 91 32.21 -17.87 31.32
CA LYS A 91 32.65 -16.62 31.99
C LYS A 91 34.05 -16.73 32.64
N ASP A 92 34.48 -17.94 33.01
CA ASP A 92 35.74 -18.19 33.71
C ASP A 92 36.88 -18.57 32.73
N TRP A 93 36.61 -18.52 31.43
CA TRP A 93 37.63 -18.79 30.41
C TRP A 93 38.70 -17.70 30.38
N ASN A 94 39.96 -18.08 30.58
CA ASN A 94 41.08 -17.15 30.73
C ASN A 94 41.33 -16.24 29.52
N LYS A 95 40.88 -16.63 28.33
CA LYS A 95 40.96 -15.82 27.10
C LYS A 95 40.21 -14.46 27.22
N TRP A 96 39.18 -14.34 28.09
CA TRP A 96 38.50 -13.08 28.35
C TRP A 96 39.36 -12.01 29.05
N ASN A 97 40.59 -12.37 29.47
CA ASN A 97 41.61 -11.40 30.00
C ASN A 97 42.52 -10.84 28.89
N ASP A 98 42.49 -11.44 27.70
CA ASP A 98 43.27 -10.99 26.55
C ASP A 98 42.49 -9.96 25.77
N GLN A 99 42.97 -8.69 25.74
CA GLN A 99 42.27 -7.56 25.12
C GLN A 99 42.19 -7.70 23.60
N ILE A 100 43.22 -8.26 22.94
CA ILE A 100 43.23 -8.48 21.48
C ILE A 100 42.19 -9.57 21.12
N PHE A 101 42.16 -10.64 21.89
CA PHE A 101 41.15 -11.67 21.74
C PHE A 101 39.74 -11.12 21.96
N CYS A 102 39.52 -10.32 23.03
CA CYS A 102 38.22 -9.74 23.34
C CYS A 102 37.73 -8.82 22.19
N LEU A 103 38.60 -7.99 21.63
CA LEU A 103 38.26 -7.12 20.50
C LEU A 103 37.81 -7.92 19.27
N THR A 104 38.57 -8.94 18.88
CA THR A 104 38.21 -9.82 17.78
C THR A 104 36.94 -10.64 18.07
N ALA A 105 36.76 -11.07 19.31
CA ALA A 105 35.58 -11.83 19.74
C ALA A 105 34.29 -11.01 19.60
N VAL A 106 34.29 -9.74 20.04
CA VAL A 106 33.09 -8.87 19.94
C VAL A 106 32.80 -8.46 18.50
N GLN A 107 33.82 -8.35 17.64
CA GLN A 107 33.64 -8.11 16.21
C GLN A 107 32.96 -9.30 15.51
N LYS A 108 33.32 -10.53 15.88
CA LYS A 108 32.68 -11.76 15.37
C LYS A 108 31.28 -11.98 15.95
N ASN A 109 31.11 -11.68 17.24
CA ASN A 109 29.84 -11.79 17.94
C ASN A 109 29.78 -10.81 19.11
N ALA A 110 28.98 -9.75 18.94
CA ALA A 110 28.81 -8.70 19.95
C ALA A 110 28.41 -9.21 21.34
N LEU A 111 27.68 -10.34 21.43
CA LEU A 111 27.29 -10.97 22.70
C LEU A 111 28.49 -11.46 23.54
N SER A 112 29.67 -11.58 22.92
CA SER A 112 30.93 -11.89 23.64
C SER A 112 31.22 -10.85 24.73
N LEU A 113 30.72 -9.60 24.56
CA LEU A 113 30.93 -8.50 25.51
C LEU A 113 30.49 -8.86 26.93
N LYS A 114 29.46 -9.70 27.09
CA LYS A 114 28.96 -10.12 28.40
C LYS A 114 30.00 -10.91 29.24
N TYR A 115 31.01 -11.49 28.58
CA TYR A 115 32.05 -12.27 29.23
C TYR A 115 33.35 -11.48 29.44
N VAL A 116 33.52 -10.35 28.74
CA VAL A 116 34.70 -9.50 28.88
C VAL A 116 34.72 -8.84 30.25
N GLN A 117 35.73 -9.20 31.07
CA GLN A 117 35.81 -8.66 32.44
C GLN A 117 36.34 -7.23 32.46
N LYS A 118 37.41 -6.94 31.69
CA LYS A 118 37.97 -5.59 31.56
C LYS A 118 37.53 -4.99 30.21
N GLN A 119 36.41 -4.28 30.25
CA GLN A 119 35.84 -3.62 29.07
C GLN A 119 36.56 -2.29 28.82
N THR A 120 37.32 -2.21 27.74
CA THR A 120 37.86 -0.92 27.24
C THR A 120 36.81 -0.21 26.37
N GLU A 121 36.99 1.09 26.20
CA GLU A 121 36.09 1.88 25.34
C GLU A 121 36.07 1.33 23.91
N GLU A 122 37.24 0.95 23.37
CA GLU A 122 37.36 0.34 22.02
C GLU A 122 36.58 -0.94 21.87
N ILE A 123 36.67 -1.87 22.84
CA ILE A 123 35.93 -3.13 22.82
C ILE A 123 34.41 -2.89 22.88
N CYS A 124 33.98 -1.92 23.74
CA CYS A 124 32.57 -1.57 23.85
C CYS A 124 32.03 -0.98 22.54
N TYR A 125 32.78 -0.07 21.89
CA TYR A 125 32.39 0.48 20.59
C TYR A 125 32.35 -0.60 19.50
N ALA A 126 33.34 -1.47 19.42
CA ALA A 126 33.34 -2.55 18.45
C ALA A 126 32.10 -3.48 18.61
N ALA A 127 31.74 -3.77 19.85
CA ALA A 127 30.53 -4.54 20.15
C ALA A 127 29.25 -3.83 19.73
N ILE A 128 29.13 -2.52 20.05
CA ILE A 128 27.94 -1.70 19.67
C ILE A 128 27.84 -1.55 18.16
N GLN A 129 28.94 -1.32 17.45
CA GLN A 129 28.97 -1.24 15.99
C GLN A 129 28.54 -2.55 15.33
N SER A 130 28.97 -3.69 15.89
CA SER A 130 28.54 -5.01 15.42
C SER A 130 27.05 -5.27 15.72
N CYS A 131 26.59 -4.88 16.92
CA CYS A 131 25.17 -5.02 17.31
C CYS A 131 24.81 -4.04 18.44
N ALA A 132 23.91 -3.11 18.16
CA ALA A 132 23.46 -2.08 19.10
C ALA A 132 22.93 -2.63 20.43
N THR A 133 22.34 -3.84 20.44
CA THR A 133 21.80 -4.47 21.65
C THR A 133 22.89 -4.91 22.63
N SER A 134 24.17 -4.98 22.20
CA SER A 134 25.29 -5.25 23.08
C SER A 134 25.49 -4.18 24.17
N LEU A 135 24.85 -3.00 23.99
CA LEU A 135 24.79 -1.95 25.01
C LEU A 135 24.28 -2.48 26.37
N GLU A 136 23.46 -3.54 26.35
CA GLU A 136 23.00 -4.23 27.58
C GLU A 136 24.16 -4.70 28.46
N TYR A 137 25.24 -5.13 27.84
CA TYR A 137 26.40 -5.71 28.51
C TYR A 137 27.53 -4.72 28.80
N VAL A 138 27.40 -3.47 28.35
CA VAL A 138 28.39 -2.41 28.64
C VAL A 138 28.31 -2.03 30.11
N GLN A 139 29.43 -2.20 30.86
CA GLN A 139 29.51 -1.90 32.29
C GLN A 139 29.46 -0.39 32.55
N ASN A 140 30.26 0.39 31.84
CA ASN A 140 30.36 1.85 31.94
C ASN A 140 29.85 2.50 30.66
N GLN A 141 28.54 2.81 30.61
CA GLN A 141 27.94 3.44 29.46
C GLN A 141 28.27 4.94 29.41
N THR A 142 28.85 5.42 28.29
CA THR A 142 28.99 6.86 28.01
C THR A 142 27.84 7.34 27.14
N ASP A 143 27.53 8.63 27.19
CA ASP A 143 26.47 9.23 26.35
C ASP A 143 26.70 8.96 24.85
N LYS A 144 27.99 8.99 24.43
CA LYS A 144 28.40 8.72 23.05
C LYS A 144 28.09 7.28 22.62
N MET A 145 28.38 6.29 23.48
CA MET A 145 28.02 4.88 23.24
C MET A 145 26.51 4.68 23.15
N CYS A 146 25.77 5.31 24.05
CA CYS A 146 24.32 5.26 24.04
C CYS A 146 23.72 5.88 22.77
N LEU A 147 24.23 7.05 22.35
CA LEU A 147 23.82 7.73 21.12
C LEU A 147 24.10 6.86 19.88
N GLU A 148 25.28 6.25 19.80
CA GLU A 148 25.62 5.35 18.69
C GLU A 148 24.66 4.16 18.61
N ALA A 149 24.45 3.50 19.74
CA ALA A 149 23.53 2.35 19.82
C ALA A 149 22.09 2.72 19.41
N VAL A 150 21.52 3.83 19.92
CA VAL A 150 20.15 4.22 19.61
C VAL A 150 19.99 4.78 18.20
N LYS A 151 21.03 5.35 17.58
CA LYS A 151 21.02 5.75 16.17
C LYS A 151 21.03 4.55 15.24
N GLN A 152 21.71 3.49 15.62
CA GLN A 152 21.72 2.23 14.87
C GLN A 152 20.39 1.45 15.06
N PHE A 153 19.90 1.39 16.30
CA PHE A 153 18.68 0.66 16.66
C PHE A 153 17.95 1.37 17.81
N GLY A 154 16.86 2.08 17.49
CA GLY A 154 16.14 2.94 18.46
C GLY A 154 15.68 2.21 19.71
N LEU A 155 15.29 0.92 19.58
CA LEU A 155 14.84 0.13 20.72
C LEU A 155 15.98 -0.25 21.68
N ALA A 156 17.27 0.00 21.33
CA ALA A 156 18.39 -0.12 22.26
C ALA A 156 18.24 0.85 23.45
N LEU A 157 17.36 1.86 23.35
CA LEU A 157 17.03 2.76 24.47
C LEU A 157 16.64 2.03 25.74
N LYS A 158 16.05 0.84 25.65
CA LYS A 158 15.68 0.01 26.81
C LYS A 158 16.90 -0.40 27.65
N TYR A 159 18.09 -0.42 27.06
CA TYR A 159 19.33 -0.79 27.73
C TYR A 159 20.14 0.43 28.22
N VAL A 160 19.71 1.66 27.88
CA VAL A 160 20.34 2.90 28.32
C VAL A 160 20.00 3.16 29.79
N ARG A 161 21.01 3.19 30.67
CA ARG A 161 20.82 3.38 32.11
C ARG A 161 20.53 4.83 32.48
N LYS A 162 21.25 5.78 31.87
CA LYS A 162 21.07 7.23 32.04
C LYS A 162 20.57 7.83 30.72
N GLN A 163 19.27 8.10 30.64
CA GLN A 163 18.66 8.65 29.44
C GLN A 163 18.71 10.19 29.48
N THR A 164 19.41 10.80 28.54
CA THR A 164 19.38 12.24 28.28
C THR A 164 18.30 12.58 27.25
N TYR A 165 17.92 13.85 27.17
CA TYR A 165 16.97 14.35 26.16
C TYR A 165 17.43 13.99 24.72
N GLU A 166 18.72 14.20 24.43
CA GLU A 166 19.29 13.93 23.11
C GLU A 166 19.24 12.44 22.76
N ILE A 167 19.59 11.55 23.69
CA ILE A 167 19.53 10.09 23.52
C ILE A 167 18.09 9.63 23.26
N CYS A 168 17.13 10.14 24.05
CA CYS A 168 15.72 9.79 23.87
C CYS A 168 15.20 10.22 22.50
N LEU A 169 15.49 11.45 22.08
CA LEU A 169 15.06 11.91 20.75
C LEU A 169 15.75 11.15 19.62
N ALA A 170 17.05 10.87 19.73
CA ALA A 170 17.76 10.08 18.72
C ALA A 170 17.12 8.67 18.57
N ALA A 171 16.79 8.04 19.69
CA ALA A 171 16.09 6.76 19.71
C ALA A 171 14.72 6.84 19.02
N ILE A 172 13.89 7.83 19.38
CA ILE A 172 12.56 8.06 18.80
C ILE A 172 12.64 8.39 17.31
N TYR A 173 13.69 9.10 16.88
CA TYR A 173 13.90 9.40 15.46
C TYR A 173 14.25 8.17 14.62
N ASN A 174 14.98 7.23 15.21
CA ASN A 174 15.28 5.97 14.58
C ASN A 174 14.04 5.05 14.58
N ASP A 175 13.40 4.88 15.75
CA ASP A 175 12.19 4.05 15.91
C ASP A 175 11.20 4.70 16.89
N ILE A 176 9.99 5.00 16.41
CA ILE A 176 8.92 5.62 17.22
C ILE A 176 8.51 4.78 18.44
N TRP A 177 8.67 3.44 18.36
CA TRP A 177 8.38 2.52 19.47
C TRP A 177 9.34 2.69 20.63
N ALA A 178 10.50 3.35 20.43
CA ALA A 178 11.43 3.68 21.49
C ALA A 178 10.79 4.55 22.58
N MET A 179 9.72 5.29 22.26
CA MET A 179 8.97 6.10 23.22
C MET A 179 8.48 5.29 24.43
N LYS A 180 8.21 4.00 24.27
CA LYS A 180 7.83 3.08 25.37
C LYS A 180 8.93 2.95 26.44
N TYR A 181 10.19 3.08 26.02
CA TYR A 181 11.37 2.88 26.87
C TYR A 181 11.92 4.18 27.44
N VAL A 182 11.33 5.34 27.07
CA VAL A 182 11.68 6.62 27.70
C VAL A 182 11.27 6.59 29.16
N GLN A 183 12.26 6.68 30.09
CA GLN A 183 12.03 6.59 31.53
C GLN A 183 11.28 7.81 32.03
N ASN A 184 11.75 9.01 31.67
CA ASN A 184 11.12 10.27 32.02
C ASN A 184 10.60 10.95 30.76
N GLN A 185 9.28 10.82 30.50
CA GLN A 185 8.63 11.44 29.36
C GLN A 185 8.34 12.92 29.66
N THR A 186 9.39 13.76 29.58
CA THR A 186 9.21 15.19 29.80
C THR A 186 8.29 15.81 28.74
N ARG A 187 7.64 16.94 29.10
CA ARG A 187 6.81 17.71 28.17
C ARG A 187 7.52 17.99 26.83
N GLU A 188 8.80 18.36 26.90
CA GLU A 188 9.61 18.70 25.72
C GLU A 188 9.84 17.49 24.81
N ILE A 189 10.23 16.34 25.38
CA ILE A 189 10.39 15.09 24.65
C ILE A 189 9.08 14.71 23.95
N CYS A 190 7.94 14.75 24.66
CA CYS A 190 6.63 14.40 24.10
C CYS A 190 6.23 15.32 22.94
N LEU A 191 6.37 16.64 23.11
CA LEU A 191 6.00 17.61 22.08
C LEU A 191 6.90 17.50 20.85
N ASP A 192 8.21 17.32 21.02
CA ASP A 192 9.14 17.16 19.91
C ASP A 192 8.92 15.83 19.17
N ALA A 193 8.68 14.76 19.91
CA ALA A 193 8.33 13.47 19.34
C ALA A 193 7.06 13.54 18.47
N ILE A 194 5.99 14.20 18.95
CA ILE A 194 4.74 14.42 18.20
C ILE A 194 4.99 15.28 16.97
N LYS A 195 5.67 16.43 17.14
CA LYS A 195 5.87 17.41 16.06
C LYS A 195 6.72 16.85 14.93
N LYS A 196 7.81 16.16 15.26
CA LYS A 196 8.83 15.74 14.31
C LYS A 196 8.63 14.31 13.78
N ARG A 197 8.08 13.38 14.59
CA ARG A 197 7.99 11.95 14.24
C ARG A 197 6.58 11.34 14.31
N TRP A 198 5.54 12.11 14.63
CA TRP A 198 4.17 11.63 14.70
C TRP A 198 3.96 10.50 15.72
N VAL A 199 4.65 10.57 16.84
CA VAL A 199 4.49 9.58 17.91
C VAL A 199 3.03 9.54 18.36
N SER A 200 2.47 8.34 18.46
CA SER A 200 1.10 8.13 18.93
C SER A 200 0.97 8.46 20.41
N LEU A 201 -0.16 9.11 20.77
CA LEU A 201 -0.52 9.36 22.17
C LEU A 201 -0.64 8.06 23.00
N GLU A 202 -0.80 6.92 22.36
CA GLU A 202 -0.81 5.60 23.00
C GLU A 202 0.46 5.34 23.82
N PHE A 203 1.61 5.89 23.40
CA PHE A 203 2.90 5.71 24.06
C PHE A 203 3.21 6.79 25.09
N ILE A 204 2.32 7.78 25.25
CA ILE A 204 2.50 8.91 26.19
C ILE A 204 1.69 8.64 27.44
N ARG A 205 2.40 8.55 28.60
CA ARG A 205 1.80 8.25 29.89
C ARG A 205 1.02 9.43 30.43
N ASP A 206 1.64 10.62 30.51
CA ASP A 206 1.05 11.83 31.03
C ASP A 206 0.52 12.73 29.93
N GLN A 207 -0.75 12.52 29.56
CA GLN A 207 -1.41 13.25 28.48
C GLN A 207 -1.94 14.60 28.99
N THR A 208 -1.11 15.63 29.00
CA THR A 208 -1.56 17.01 29.28
C THR A 208 -2.42 17.54 28.12
N GLU A 209 -3.25 18.58 28.39
CA GLU A 209 -4.07 19.18 27.34
C GLU A 209 -3.25 19.70 26.18
N GLU A 210 -2.07 20.27 26.42
CA GLU A 210 -1.18 20.77 25.39
C GLU A 210 -0.64 19.65 24.50
N ILE A 211 -0.18 18.54 25.09
CA ILE A 211 0.31 17.36 24.38
C ILE A 211 -0.80 16.77 23.51
N CYS A 212 -2.00 16.57 24.11
CA CYS A 212 -3.15 16.07 23.37
C CYS A 212 -3.54 16.99 22.21
N ARG A 213 -3.56 18.32 22.44
CA ARG A 213 -3.88 19.31 21.41
C ARG A 213 -2.86 19.30 20.28
N ALA A 214 -1.56 19.24 20.59
CA ALA A 214 -0.50 19.12 19.58
C ALA A 214 -0.66 17.84 18.74
N ALA A 215 -0.98 16.71 19.37
CA ALA A 215 -1.18 15.45 18.67
C ALA A 215 -2.39 15.48 17.73
N VAL A 216 -3.56 15.95 18.22
CA VAL A 216 -4.78 16.03 17.39
C VAL A 216 -4.70 17.10 16.31
N GLN A 217 -3.91 18.17 16.53
CA GLN A 217 -3.65 19.18 15.51
C GLN A 217 -2.80 18.61 14.36
N LYS A 218 -1.90 17.71 14.68
CA LYS A 218 -1.08 17.00 13.69
C LYS A 218 -1.88 15.92 12.96
N ASN A 219 -2.67 15.16 13.72
CA ASN A 219 -3.55 14.11 13.22
C ASN A 219 -4.82 14.03 14.07
N GLY A 220 -5.96 14.47 13.53
CA GLY A 220 -7.25 14.46 14.24
C GLY A 220 -7.66 13.07 14.73
N MET A 221 -7.26 12.01 14.02
CA MET A 221 -7.54 10.62 14.41
C MET A 221 -6.82 10.21 15.71
N ALA A 222 -5.78 10.95 16.16
CA ALA A 222 -5.15 10.74 17.45
C ALA A 222 -6.12 10.91 18.63
N LEU A 223 -7.30 11.51 18.40
CA LEU A 223 -8.35 11.66 19.40
C LEU A 223 -8.77 10.31 20.03
N GLN A 224 -8.65 9.20 19.31
CA GLN A 224 -8.95 7.86 19.81
C GLN A 224 -8.11 7.48 21.03
N TYR A 225 -6.89 8.02 21.15
CA TYR A 225 -5.95 7.73 22.24
C TYR A 225 -6.01 8.78 23.37
N VAL A 226 -6.81 9.84 23.22
CA VAL A 226 -6.96 10.87 24.23
C VAL A 226 -7.80 10.35 25.39
N GLN A 227 -7.19 10.28 26.60
CA GLN A 227 -7.85 9.79 27.82
C GLN A 227 -8.91 10.78 28.29
N ASN A 228 -8.53 12.06 28.45
CA ASN A 228 -9.38 13.15 28.94
C ASN A 228 -9.71 14.10 27.79
N GLN A 229 -10.87 13.92 27.17
CA GLN A 229 -11.30 14.74 26.04
C GLN A 229 -11.94 16.04 26.53
N THR A 230 -11.25 17.17 26.36
CA THR A 230 -11.86 18.51 26.54
C THR A 230 -12.56 18.94 25.25
N LYS A 231 -13.50 19.90 25.36
CA LYS A 231 -14.17 20.50 24.19
C LYS A 231 -13.14 21.05 23.18
N GLY A 232 -12.08 21.69 23.70
CA GLY A 232 -11.03 22.29 22.87
C GLY A 232 -10.26 21.25 22.07
N ILE A 233 -9.86 20.12 22.68
CA ILE A 233 -9.20 19.01 22.01
C ILE A 233 -10.10 18.41 20.94
N CYS A 234 -11.40 18.13 21.26
CA CYS A 234 -12.35 17.59 20.31
C CYS A 234 -12.56 18.50 19.11
N LEU A 235 -12.73 19.82 19.34
CA LEU A 235 -12.87 20.81 18.26
C LEU A 235 -11.62 20.88 17.37
N THR A 236 -10.42 20.83 17.95
CA THR A 236 -9.17 20.79 17.19
C THR A 236 -9.09 19.54 16.33
N ALA A 237 -9.42 18.39 16.90
CA ALA A 237 -9.41 17.11 16.20
C ALA A 237 -10.37 17.09 15.00
N VAL A 238 -11.65 17.49 15.19
CA VAL A 238 -12.65 17.44 14.13
C VAL A 238 -12.45 18.54 13.06
N LYS A 239 -11.77 19.64 13.39
CA LYS A 239 -11.36 20.65 12.41
C LYS A 239 -10.19 20.19 11.56
N GLN A 240 -9.31 19.38 12.12
CA GLN A 240 -8.21 18.78 11.36
C GLN A 240 -8.70 17.61 10.48
N ASN A 241 -9.64 16.80 11.01
CA ASN A 241 -10.27 15.69 10.29
C ASN A 241 -11.68 15.46 10.85
N GLY A 242 -12.72 15.78 10.05
CA GLY A 242 -14.12 15.61 10.47
C GLY A 242 -14.46 14.19 10.91
N MET A 243 -13.78 13.18 10.35
CA MET A 243 -13.99 11.78 10.71
C MET A 243 -13.54 11.45 12.14
N ALA A 244 -12.73 12.30 12.79
CA ALA A 244 -12.39 12.15 14.21
C ALA A 244 -13.61 12.20 15.13
N LEU A 245 -14.76 12.68 14.63
CA LEU A 245 -16.03 12.68 15.35
C LEU A 245 -16.44 11.30 15.89
N GLN A 246 -16.02 10.22 15.22
CA GLN A 246 -16.29 8.85 15.69
C GLN A 246 -15.71 8.55 17.07
N PHE A 247 -14.65 9.25 17.46
CA PHE A 247 -13.98 9.07 18.75
C PHE A 247 -14.41 10.08 19.80
N VAL A 248 -15.27 11.04 19.45
CA VAL A 248 -15.77 12.02 20.40
C VAL A 248 -16.76 11.38 21.38
N LYS A 249 -16.41 11.37 22.68
CA LYS A 249 -17.23 10.79 23.73
C LYS A 249 -18.50 11.60 23.97
N ILE A 250 -18.38 12.94 24.04
CA ILE A 250 -19.48 13.89 24.29
C ILE A 250 -19.65 14.78 23.06
N GLN A 251 -20.68 14.51 22.26
CA GLN A 251 -20.96 15.25 21.04
C GLN A 251 -21.81 16.49 21.35
N THR A 252 -21.21 17.68 21.29
CA THR A 252 -21.95 18.95 21.34
C THR A 252 -22.35 19.38 19.94
N LYS A 253 -23.39 20.23 19.82
CA LYS A 253 -23.82 20.77 18.52
C LYS A 253 -22.68 21.48 17.76
N GLU A 254 -21.82 22.18 18.49
CA GLU A 254 -20.67 22.89 17.92
C GLU A 254 -19.63 21.93 17.32
N ILE A 255 -19.29 20.85 18.05
CA ILE A 255 -18.34 19.81 17.56
C ILE A 255 -18.92 19.12 16.34
N CYS A 256 -20.21 18.71 16.38
CA CYS A 256 -20.87 18.09 15.23
C CYS A 256 -20.89 19.00 13.99
N ARG A 257 -21.19 20.29 14.16
CA ARG A 257 -21.16 21.29 13.07
C ARG A 257 -19.76 21.46 12.48
N ALA A 258 -18.74 21.54 13.35
CA ALA A 258 -17.34 21.62 12.90
C ALA A 258 -16.95 20.38 12.08
N ALA A 259 -17.32 19.19 12.57
CA ALA A 259 -17.00 17.92 11.89
C ALA A 259 -17.62 17.83 10.49
N VAL A 260 -18.95 18.17 10.35
CA VAL A 260 -19.62 18.07 9.03
C VAL A 260 -19.25 19.19 8.07
N ARG A 261 -18.74 20.32 8.57
CA ARG A 261 -18.16 21.38 7.73
C ARG A 261 -16.85 20.95 7.12
N GLU A 262 -16.03 20.25 7.87
CA GLU A 262 -14.76 19.69 7.40
C GLU A 262 -15.00 18.50 6.47
N THR A 263 -15.83 17.56 6.90
CA THR A 263 -16.13 16.34 6.16
C THR A 263 -17.62 16.01 6.26
N GLY A 264 -18.41 16.26 5.21
CA GLY A 264 -19.86 16.00 5.20
C GLY A 264 -20.23 14.57 5.61
N MET A 265 -19.41 13.60 5.22
CA MET A 265 -19.59 12.18 5.55
C MET A 265 -19.49 11.88 7.07
N ALA A 266 -18.96 12.81 7.88
CA ALA A 266 -18.90 12.66 9.34
C ALA A 266 -20.30 12.61 9.98
N VAL A 267 -21.36 13.03 9.26
CA VAL A 267 -22.75 12.91 9.71
C VAL A 267 -23.14 11.50 10.15
N ARG A 268 -22.48 10.48 9.59
CA ARG A 268 -22.70 9.06 9.95
C ARG A 268 -22.43 8.75 11.43
N TYR A 269 -21.56 9.51 12.06
CA TYR A 269 -21.18 9.34 13.47
C TYR A 269 -22.00 10.22 14.41
N ILE A 270 -22.90 11.07 13.89
CA ILE A 270 -23.73 11.96 14.71
C ILE A 270 -24.90 11.19 15.31
N LYS A 271 -24.96 11.19 16.65
CA LYS A 271 -26.03 10.52 17.39
C LYS A 271 -27.37 11.26 17.23
N ASN A 272 -27.37 12.60 17.37
CA ASN A 272 -28.54 13.47 17.28
C ASN A 272 -28.44 14.36 16.02
N GLN A 273 -28.99 13.89 14.92
CA GLN A 273 -28.95 14.60 13.63
C GLN A 273 -30.03 15.68 13.61
N THR A 274 -29.64 16.96 13.69
CA THR A 274 -30.56 18.10 13.48
C THR A 274 -30.63 18.47 12.01
N LYS A 275 -31.76 19.08 11.58
CA LYS A 275 -31.95 19.53 10.18
C LYS A 275 -30.81 20.45 9.71
N GLU A 276 -30.31 21.33 10.58
CA GLU A 276 -29.21 22.24 10.26
C GLU A 276 -27.91 21.47 9.95
N ILE A 277 -27.56 20.50 10.83
CA ILE A 277 -26.36 19.67 10.66
C ILE A 277 -26.45 18.83 9.38
N CYS A 278 -27.63 18.22 9.13
CA CYS A 278 -27.87 17.45 7.91
C CYS A 278 -27.72 18.31 6.64
N LEU A 279 -28.25 19.53 6.65
CA LEU A 279 -28.07 20.44 5.51
C LEU A 279 -26.62 20.84 5.27
N ILE A 280 -25.84 21.09 6.34
CA ILE A 280 -24.40 21.34 6.21
C ILE A 280 -23.70 20.14 5.61
N ALA A 281 -24.00 18.94 6.11
CA ALA A 281 -23.39 17.69 5.66
C ALA A 281 -23.62 17.45 4.16
N VAL A 282 -24.87 17.54 3.67
CA VAL A 282 -25.19 17.28 2.26
C VAL A 282 -24.70 18.38 1.33
N ARG A 283 -24.61 19.63 1.79
CA ARG A 283 -24.03 20.74 1.00
C ARG A 283 -22.51 20.58 0.84
N ASN A 284 -21.84 20.01 1.84
CA ASN A 284 -20.44 19.68 1.76
C ASN A 284 -20.22 18.43 0.88
N HIS A 285 -21.06 17.39 1.04
CA HIS A 285 -20.97 16.13 0.31
C HIS A 285 -22.38 15.52 0.12
N GLY A 286 -22.94 15.60 -1.10
CA GLY A 286 -24.31 15.12 -1.40
C GLY A 286 -24.56 13.67 -1.02
N MET A 287 -23.56 12.79 -1.23
CA MET A 287 -23.64 11.37 -0.86
C MET A 287 -23.76 11.13 0.65
N ALA A 288 -23.55 12.14 1.49
CA ALA A 288 -23.81 12.06 2.94
C ALA A 288 -25.29 11.79 3.26
N LEU A 289 -26.19 12.01 2.28
CA LEU A 289 -27.62 11.70 2.38
C LEU A 289 -27.90 10.26 2.82
N GLN A 290 -27.05 9.31 2.41
CA GLN A 290 -27.18 7.89 2.78
C GLN A 290 -27.19 7.63 4.30
N PHE A 291 -26.60 8.56 5.08
CA PHE A 291 -26.49 8.43 6.54
C PHE A 291 -27.52 9.29 7.29
N ILE A 292 -28.37 10.01 6.56
CA ILE A 292 -29.39 10.88 7.16
C ILE A 292 -30.66 10.08 7.38
N LYS A 293 -31.07 9.98 8.67
CA LYS A 293 -32.24 9.22 9.09
C LYS A 293 -33.56 9.92 8.70
N ASN A 294 -33.65 11.23 8.96
CA ASN A 294 -34.85 12.02 8.73
C ASN A 294 -34.64 12.94 7.51
N GLN A 295 -34.97 12.42 6.34
CA GLN A 295 -34.84 13.15 5.09
C GLN A 295 -36.02 14.10 4.91
N THR A 296 -35.76 15.40 4.84
CA THR A 296 -36.75 16.40 4.41
C THR A 296 -36.51 16.77 2.94
N LYS A 297 -37.58 17.26 2.26
CA LYS A 297 -37.48 17.70 0.86
C LYS A 297 -36.31 18.68 0.62
N GLY A 298 -36.08 19.61 1.58
CA GLY A 298 -34.96 20.56 1.48
C GLY A 298 -33.59 19.91 1.60
N ILE A 299 -33.45 18.86 2.42
CA ILE A 299 -32.19 18.10 2.55
C ILE A 299 -31.94 17.32 1.26
N CYS A 300 -32.98 16.65 0.72
CA CYS A 300 -32.87 15.90 -0.54
C CYS A 300 -32.49 16.79 -1.72
N LEU A 301 -33.14 17.94 -1.84
CA LEU A 301 -32.84 18.96 -2.87
C LEU A 301 -31.39 19.45 -2.76
N ALA A 302 -30.93 19.76 -1.53
CA ALA A 302 -29.55 20.21 -1.31
C ALA A 302 -28.52 19.09 -1.64
N ALA A 303 -28.86 17.81 -1.34
CA ALA A 303 -28.03 16.67 -1.65
C ALA A 303 -27.87 16.48 -3.16
N VAL A 304 -28.97 16.41 -3.92
CA VAL A 304 -28.95 16.21 -5.38
C VAL A 304 -28.39 17.40 -6.13
N GLN A 305 -28.53 18.63 -5.57
CA GLN A 305 -27.91 19.83 -6.13
C GLN A 305 -26.38 19.79 -6.02
N GLN A 306 -25.85 19.21 -4.95
CA GLN A 306 -24.40 19.02 -4.75
C GLN A 306 -23.88 17.86 -5.60
N ASN A 307 -24.67 16.78 -5.73
CA ASN A 307 -24.34 15.60 -6.52
C ASN A 307 -25.63 14.88 -6.93
N GLY A 308 -25.93 14.87 -8.23
CA GLY A 308 -27.13 14.20 -8.78
C GLY A 308 -27.24 12.72 -8.43
N MET A 309 -26.09 12.02 -8.30
CA MET A 309 -26.08 10.61 -7.90
C MET A 309 -26.58 10.36 -6.47
N ALA A 310 -26.70 11.41 -5.65
CA ALA A 310 -27.33 11.30 -4.32
C ALA A 310 -28.82 10.91 -4.42
N LEU A 311 -29.44 10.99 -5.61
CA LEU A 311 -30.80 10.51 -5.87
C LEU A 311 -31.01 9.07 -5.46
N LYS A 312 -29.98 8.24 -5.58
CA LYS A 312 -29.96 6.82 -5.14
C LYS A 312 -30.42 6.65 -3.69
N PHE A 313 -30.15 7.64 -2.84
CA PHE A 313 -30.46 7.58 -1.41
C PHE A 313 -31.70 8.39 -1.01
N VAL A 314 -32.38 9.03 -1.98
CA VAL A 314 -33.60 9.75 -1.72
C VAL A 314 -34.76 8.77 -1.51
N LEU A 315 -35.39 8.80 -0.33
CA LEU A 315 -36.49 7.91 0.03
C LEU A 315 -37.77 8.33 -0.71
N ASP A 316 -38.15 9.61 -0.60
CA ASP A 316 -39.36 10.20 -1.22
C ASP A 316 -38.94 11.09 -2.40
N GLN A 317 -39.00 10.49 -3.60
CA GLN A 317 -38.64 11.17 -4.83
C GLN A 317 -39.82 12.00 -5.34
N THR A 318 -39.58 13.28 -5.66
CA THR A 318 -40.50 14.13 -6.39
C THR A 318 -39.90 14.48 -7.74
N ASP A 319 -40.75 14.83 -8.74
CA ASP A 319 -40.30 15.18 -10.09
C ASP A 319 -39.26 16.30 -10.07
N LYS A 320 -39.41 17.27 -9.18
CA LYS A 320 -38.45 18.36 -9.00
C LYS A 320 -37.08 17.87 -8.55
N ILE A 321 -37.02 16.88 -7.63
CA ILE A 321 -35.77 16.30 -7.14
C ILE A 321 -35.11 15.45 -8.26
N CYS A 322 -35.94 14.64 -8.97
CA CYS A 322 -35.47 13.81 -10.07
C CYS A 322 -34.94 14.67 -11.23
N LEU A 323 -35.68 15.71 -11.63
CA LEU A 323 -35.26 16.65 -12.68
C LEU A 323 -33.94 17.35 -12.32
N LEU A 324 -33.80 17.78 -11.07
CA LEU A 324 -32.55 18.40 -10.61
C LEU A 324 -31.38 17.42 -10.69
N ALA A 325 -31.59 16.16 -10.27
CA ALA A 325 -30.58 15.11 -10.30
C ALA A 325 -30.12 14.78 -11.73
N VAL A 326 -31.09 14.55 -12.67
CA VAL A 326 -30.74 14.18 -14.04
C VAL A 326 -30.15 15.34 -14.86
N LYS A 327 -30.45 16.60 -14.49
CA LYS A 327 -29.81 17.80 -15.07
C LYS A 327 -28.35 17.93 -14.64
N ASP A 328 -28.00 17.51 -13.44
CA ASP A 328 -26.61 17.45 -12.99
C ASP A 328 -25.89 16.30 -13.70
N THR A 329 -26.43 15.10 -13.60
CA THR A 329 -25.92 13.92 -14.33
C THR A 329 -27.06 13.05 -14.86
N GLY A 330 -27.10 12.86 -16.20
CA GLY A 330 -28.13 12.01 -16.83
C GLY A 330 -28.16 10.57 -16.31
N TYR A 331 -27.03 10.08 -15.80
CA TYR A 331 -26.93 8.73 -15.20
C TYR A 331 -27.74 8.58 -13.90
N ALA A 332 -28.13 9.68 -13.24
CA ALA A 332 -29.05 9.64 -12.10
C ALA A 332 -30.40 9.02 -12.47
N LEU A 333 -30.73 8.95 -13.76
CA LEU A 333 -31.95 8.30 -14.29
C LEU A 333 -32.09 6.85 -13.86
N GLU A 334 -30.97 6.13 -13.68
CA GLU A 334 -30.92 4.78 -13.14
C GLU A 334 -31.69 4.62 -11.83
N PHE A 335 -31.69 5.69 -11.01
CA PHE A 335 -32.28 5.68 -9.68
C PHE A 335 -33.66 6.34 -9.61
N VAL A 336 -34.18 6.82 -10.74
CA VAL A 336 -35.53 7.42 -10.81
C VAL A 336 -36.60 6.34 -10.75
N LYS A 337 -37.45 6.38 -9.71
CA LYS A 337 -38.53 5.39 -9.51
C LYS A 337 -39.68 5.59 -10.48
N ASN A 338 -40.05 6.86 -10.77
CA ASN A 338 -41.10 7.21 -11.70
C ASN A 338 -40.55 8.05 -12.84
N GLN A 339 -40.29 7.40 -13.98
CA GLN A 339 -39.69 8.03 -15.15
C GLN A 339 -40.75 8.75 -15.99
N THR A 340 -40.95 10.07 -15.79
CA THR A 340 -41.76 10.85 -16.68
C THR A 340 -41.02 11.21 -17.96
N LYS A 341 -41.75 11.52 -19.04
CA LYS A 341 -41.16 11.92 -20.34
C LYS A 341 -40.20 13.11 -20.18
N GLU A 342 -40.56 14.08 -19.35
CA GLU A 342 -39.72 15.26 -19.09
C GLU A 342 -38.40 14.90 -18.44
N ILE A 343 -38.40 13.99 -17.43
CA ILE A 343 -37.20 13.54 -16.73
C ILE A 343 -36.30 12.73 -17.68
N CYS A 344 -36.89 11.82 -18.48
CA CYS A 344 -36.18 11.03 -19.47
C CYS A 344 -35.51 11.94 -20.53
N LEU A 345 -36.25 12.91 -21.09
CA LEU A 345 -35.68 13.86 -22.05
C LEU A 345 -34.55 14.70 -21.46
N ALA A 346 -34.70 15.17 -20.22
CA ALA A 346 -33.65 15.90 -19.53
C ALA A 346 -32.39 15.06 -19.35
N ALA A 347 -32.55 13.77 -18.98
CA ALA A 347 -31.45 12.83 -18.77
C ALA A 347 -30.66 12.54 -20.07
N VAL A 348 -31.36 12.18 -21.17
CA VAL A 348 -30.72 11.85 -22.46
C VAL A 348 -30.09 13.06 -23.13
N LYS A 349 -30.67 14.27 -22.95
CA LYS A 349 -30.05 15.51 -23.41
C LYS A 349 -28.75 15.81 -22.67
N ARG A 350 -28.68 15.45 -21.40
CA ARG A 350 -27.47 15.66 -20.58
C ARG A 350 -26.37 14.61 -20.90
N HIS A 351 -26.80 13.34 -20.99
CA HIS A 351 -25.93 12.20 -21.36
C HIS A 351 -26.73 11.23 -22.22
N GLY A 352 -26.45 11.18 -23.52
CA GLY A 352 -27.18 10.31 -24.46
C GLY A 352 -27.24 8.85 -24.03
N SER A 353 -26.16 8.33 -23.45
CA SER A 353 -26.08 6.95 -22.96
C SER A 353 -27.10 6.64 -21.85
N ALA A 354 -27.73 7.64 -21.22
CA ALA A 354 -28.79 7.43 -20.23
C ALA A 354 -30.02 6.73 -20.82
N ILE A 355 -30.16 6.67 -22.15
CA ILE A 355 -31.21 5.90 -22.86
C ILE A 355 -31.24 4.43 -22.43
N GLN A 356 -30.12 3.85 -22.00
CA GLN A 356 -30.05 2.47 -21.52
C GLN A 356 -30.95 2.20 -20.31
N TYR A 357 -31.27 3.22 -19.51
CA TYR A 357 -32.10 3.11 -18.31
C TYR A 357 -33.60 3.36 -18.59
N ILE A 358 -33.99 3.61 -19.85
CA ILE A 358 -35.35 3.98 -20.22
C ILE A 358 -36.09 2.77 -20.80
N GLN A 359 -37.32 2.54 -20.29
CA GLN A 359 -38.26 1.56 -20.85
C GLN A 359 -39.71 2.04 -20.67
N PRO A 360 -40.53 2.08 -21.75
CA PRO A 360 -40.15 1.85 -23.14
C PRO A 360 -39.38 3.01 -23.76
N GLN A 361 -38.49 2.69 -24.71
CA GLN A 361 -37.78 3.70 -25.49
C GLN A 361 -38.70 4.21 -26.61
N THR A 362 -39.04 5.52 -26.57
CA THR A 362 -39.80 6.16 -27.66
C THR A 362 -38.86 6.70 -28.74
N TYR A 363 -39.37 6.84 -29.95
CA TYR A 363 -38.62 7.44 -31.09
C TYR A 363 -37.96 8.78 -30.70
N GLU A 364 -38.74 9.67 -30.06
CA GLU A 364 -38.26 10.99 -29.63
C GLU A 364 -37.09 10.91 -28.65
N LEU A 365 -37.14 9.97 -27.69
CA LEU A 365 -36.08 9.76 -26.71
C LEU A 365 -34.83 9.20 -27.35
N CYS A 366 -34.97 8.20 -28.25
CA CYS A 366 -33.87 7.64 -29.00
C CYS A 366 -33.18 8.70 -29.89
N LEU A 367 -33.95 9.50 -30.60
CA LEU A 367 -33.42 10.57 -31.44
C LEU A 367 -32.70 11.64 -30.62
N ALA A 368 -33.26 12.04 -29.46
CA ALA A 368 -32.62 12.98 -28.53
C ALA A 368 -31.32 12.41 -27.97
N ALA A 369 -31.29 11.10 -27.63
CA ALA A 369 -30.11 10.42 -27.11
C ALA A 369 -28.95 10.42 -28.11
N VAL A 370 -29.20 9.97 -29.35
CA VAL A 370 -28.16 9.88 -30.39
C VAL A 370 -27.67 11.25 -30.88
N ARG A 371 -28.52 12.29 -30.83
CA ARG A 371 -28.11 13.66 -31.11
C ARG A 371 -27.24 14.27 -30.01
N SER A 372 -27.41 13.81 -28.77
CA SER A 372 -26.55 14.21 -27.64
C SER A 372 -25.23 13.46 -27.63
N TYR A 373 -25.25 12.18 -28.07
CA TYR A 373 -24.09 11.30 -28.12
C TYR A 373 -24.35 10.17 -29.14
N GLY A 374 -23.73 10.23 -30.30
CA GLY A 374 -23.98 9.29 -31.41
C GLY A 374 -23.81 7.82 -31.03
N LYS A 375 -22.79 7.51 -30.19
CA LYS A 375 -22.58 6.15 -29.70
C LYS A 375 -23.68 5.63 -28.77
N ALA A 376 -24.63 6.48 -28.31
CA ALA A 376 -25.81 6.03 -27.58
C ALA A 376 -26.68 5.07 -28.42
N LEU A 377 -26.45 5.00 -29.74
CA LEU A 377 -27.07 4.04 -30.65
C LEU A 377 -26.87 2.58 -30.19
N GLU A 378 -25.78 2.29 -29.51
CA GLU A 378 -25.52 0.98 -28.88
C GLU A 378 -26.66 0.49 -28.00
N PHE A 379 -27.31 1.43 -27.28
CA PHE A 379 -28.37 1.14 -26.31
C PHE A 379 -29.77 1.29 -26.91
N VAL A 380 -29.89 1.69 -28.18
CA VAL A 380 -31.18 1.85 -28.86
C VAL A 380 -31.69 0.50 -29.34
N LYS A 381 -32.90 0.10 -28.84
CA LYS A 381 -33.51 -1.19 -29.18
C LYS A 381 -34.09 -1.24 -30.59
N GLU A 382 -34.84 -0.20 -30.98
CA GLU A 382 -35.45 -0.06 -32.30
C GLU A 382 -34.71 1.02 -33.09
N GLN A 383 -33.92 0.58 -34.06
CA GLN A 383 -33.12 1.46 -34.91
C GLN A 383 -33.88 1.76 -36.20
N THR A 384 -34.44 2.98 -36.34
CA THR A 384 -34.92 3.48 -37.62
C THR A 384 -33.78 4.10 -38.43
N LYS A 385 -33.99 4.24 -39.76
CA LYS A 385 -33.01 4.88 -40.64
C LYS A 385 -32.61 6.28 -40.15
N GLU A 386 -33.62 7.05 -39.69
CA GLU A 386 -33.43 8.44 -39.22
C GLU A 386 -32.59 8.49 -37.94
N ILE A 387 -32.81 7.53 -36.98
CA ILE A 387 -32.03 7.46 -35.75
C ILE A 387 -30.58 7.10 -36.07
N CYS A 388 -30.36 6.09 -36.94
CA CYS A 388 -29.03 5.69 -37.37
C CYS A 388 -28.26 6.81 -38.08
N LEU A 389 -28.95 7.51 -39.01
CA LEU A 389 -28.36 8.67 -39.69
C LEU A 389 -28.00 9.79 -38.70
N ALA A 390 -28.89 10.09 -37.75
CA ALA A 390 -28.60 11.11 -36.73
C ALA A 390 -27.40 10.72 -35.87
N ALA A 391 -27.26 9.43 -35.50
CA ALA A 391 -26.16 8.90 -34.73
C ALA A 391 -24.83 9.03 -35.48
N VAL A 392 -24.80 8.59 -36.75
CA VAL A 392 -23.59 8.61 -37.59
C VAL A 392 -23.18 10.06 -37.94
N ARG A 393 -24.16 10.96 -38.15
CA ARG A 393 -23.87 12.39 -38.38
C ARG A 393 -23.25 13.06 -37.17
N GLU A 394 -23.66 12.69 -35.97
CA GLU A 394 -23.08 13.20 -34.72
C GLU A 394 -21.67 12.61 -34.50
N ASN A 395 -21.52 11.29 -34.75
CA ASN A 395 -20.25 10.61 -34.60
C ASN A 395 -20.14 9.44 -35.59
N GLY A 396 -19.23 9.53 -36.57
CA GLY A 396 -19.02 8.47 -37.58
C GLY A 396 -18.75 7.09 -37.00
N ARG A 397 -18.09 7.03 -35.85
CA ARG A 397 -17.81 5.76 -35.16
C ARG A 397 -19.08 5.10 -34.60
N ALA A 398 -20.24 5.78 -34.59
CA ALA A 398 -21.52 5.14 -34.27
C ALA A 398 -21.92 4.08 -35.32
N LEU A 399 -21.31 4.09 -36.51
CA LEU A 399 -21.57 3.13 -37.57
C LEU A 399 -21.40 1.67 -37.10
N GLN A 400 -20.46 1.40 -36.18
CA GLN A 400 -20.26 0.07 -35.62
C GLN A 400 -21.47 -0.51 -34.91
N TYR A 401 -22.39 0.36 -34.43
CA TYR A 401 -23.62 -0.05 -33.74
C TYR A 401 -24.84 -0.07 -34.65
N VAL A 402 -24.69 0.32 -35.94
CA VAL A 402 -25.78 0.27 -36.92
C VAL A 402 -26.00 -1.16 -37.39
N ARG A 403 -27.21 -1.69 -37.18
CA ARG A 403 -27.57 -3.06 -37.58
C ARG A 403 -27.74 -3.21 -39.08
N ASN A 404 -28.42 -2.23 -39.72
CA ASN A 404 -28.70 -2.20 -41.14
C ASN A 404 -28.00 -0.97 -41.77
N GLN A 405 -26.76 -1.15 -42.18
CA GLN A 405 -25.96 -0.08 -42.78
C GLN A 405 -26.42 0.23 -44.20
N THR A 406 -26.62 1.51 -44.50
CA THR A 406 -26.82 2.02 -45.90
C THR A 406 -25.57 2.67 -46.41
N GLU A 407 -25.42 2.74 -47.73
CA GLU A 407 -24.27 3.42 -48.34
C GLU A 407 -24.13 4.88 -47.88
N GLU A 408 -25.27 5.60 -47.74
CA GLU A 408 -25.29 6.97 -47.19
C GLU A 408 -24.66 7.06 -45.82
N MET A 409 -25.00 6.11 -44.89
CA MET A 409 -24.43 6.09 -43.54
C MET A 409 -22.95 5.80 -43.55
N CYS A 410 -22.52 4.84 -44.37
CA CYS A 410 -21.11 4.47 -44.50
C CYS A 410 -20.27 5.64 -45.06
N LEU A 411 -20.78 6.33 -46.10
CA LEU A 411 -20.11 7.50 -46.68
C LEU A 411 -19.99 8.66 -45.69
N ILE A 412 -21.04 8.90 -44.87
CA ILE A 412 -20.99 9.93 -43.81
C ILE A 412 -19.91 9.56 -42.77
N ALA A 413 -19.87 8.30 -42.35
CA ALA A 413 -18.93 7.81 -41.33
C ALA A 413 -17.48 7.93 -41.81
N VAL A 414 -17.15 7.38 -42.99
CA VAL A 414 -15.78 7.35 -43.51
C VAL A 414 -15.27 8.74 -43.88
N LYS A 415 -16.15 9.69 -44.26
CA LYS A 415 -15.78 11.10 -44.48
C LYS A 415 -15.43 11.83 -43.21
N GLN A 416 -15.97 11.42 -42.02
CA GLN A 416 -15.61 11.97 -40.72
C GLN A 416 -14.31 11.38 -40.19
N ASP A 417 -14.16 10.04 -40.34
CA ASP A 417 -13.00 9.27 -39.86
C ASP A 417 -12.84 8.06 -40.77
N GLY A 418 -11.81 8.07 -41.63
CA GLY A 418 -11.52 6.99 -42.60
C GLY A 418 -11.40 5.63 -41.96
N ASN A 419 -10.91 5.56 -40.71
CA ASN A 419 -10.75 4.30 -39.96
C ASN A 419 -12.10 3.66 -39.63
N THR A 420 -13.24 4.36 -39.74
CA THR A 420 -14.58 3.76 -39.61
C THR A 420 -14.86 2.74 -40.70
N LEU A 421 -14.03 2.68 -41.77
CA LEU A 421 -14.09 1.65 -42.82
C LEU A 421 -14.00 0.23 -42.24
N GLU A 422 -13.29 0.05 -41.12
CA GLU A 422 -13.23 -1.22 -40.37
C GLU A 422 -14.63 -1.74 -40.02
N SER A 423 -15.55 -0.84 -39.69
CA SER A 423 -16.92 -1.18 -39.27
C SER A 423 -17.91 -1.31 -40.46
N VAL A 424 -17.48 -1.05 -41.68
CA VAL A 424 -18.34 -1.15 -42.87
C VAL A 424 -18.52 -2.62 -43.28
N THR A 425 -19.80 -3.07 -43.27
CA THR A 425 -20.15 -4.46 -43.63
C THR A 425 -20.02 -4.70 -45.15
N ASN A 426 -20.62 -3.83 -45.97
CA ASN A 426 -20.60 -3.85 -47.40
C ASN A 426 -19.77 -2.71 -47.98
N GLN A 427 -18.50 -3.02 -48.32
CA GLN A 427 -17.56 -2.02 -48.86
C GLN A 427 -17.77 -1.89 -50.39
N THR A 428 -18.31 -0.75 -50.83
CA THR A 428 -18.29 -0.37 -52.27
C THR A 428 -17.00 0.41 -52.57
N GLU A 429 -16.60 0.42 -53.85
CA GLU A 429 -15.42 1.17 -54.32
C GLU A 429 -15.51 2.66 -53.86
N ASN A 430 -16.71 3.26 -53.93
CA ASN A 430 -16.95 4.64 -53.52
C ASN A 430 -16.66 4.87 -52.05
N ILE A 431 -17.10 3.92 -51.18
CA ILE A 431 -16.87 4.01 -49.72
C ILE A 431 -15.37 3.89 -49.42
N CYS A 432 -14.69 2.90 -50.06
CA CYS A 432 -13.24 2.71 -49.87
C CYS A 432 -12.45 3.94 -50.35
N LEU A 433 -12.77 4.49 -51.51
CA LEU A 433 -12.15 5.72 -52.03
C LEU A 433 -12.38 6.90 -51.08
N ALA A 434 -13.59 7.06 -50.54
CA ALA A 434 -13.89 8.14 -49.58
C ALA A 434 -13.09 7.99 -48.28
N ALA A 435 -12.92 6.74 -47.78
CA ALA A 435 -12.15 6.42 -46.60
C ALA A 435 -10.66 6.74 -46.78
N VAL A 436 -10.02 6.21 -47.86
CA VAL A 436 -8.59 6.41 -48.09
C VAL A 436 -8.24 7.85 -48.45
N ARG A 437 -9.18 8.60 -49.06
CA ARG A 437 -9.00 10.04 -49.27
C ARG A 437 -9.08 10.85 -47.98
N GLN A 438 -9.81 10.38 -46.99
CA GLN A 438 -9.88 11.02 -45.68
C GLN A 438 -8.65 10.67 -44.82
N ASP A 439 -8.24 9.39 -44.81
CA ASP A 439 -7.05 8.89 -44.15
C ASP A 439 -6.43 7.76 -44.98
N ALA A 440 -5.22 7.97 -45.52
CA ALA A 440 -4.52 6.98 -46.34
C ALA A 440 -4.35 5.62 -45.62
N TRP A 441 -4.18 5.63 -44.30
CA TRP A 441 -4.07 4.41 -43.49
C TRP A 441 -5.35 3.59 -43.42
N ALA A 442 -6.52 4.15 -43.78
CA ALA A 442 -7.76 3.39 -43.90
C ALA A 442 -7.66 2.25 -44.92
N ILE A 443 -6.65 2.27 -45.82
CA ILE A 443 -6.38 1.20 -46.79
C ILE A 443 -6.20 -0.18 -46.10
N GLN A 444 -5.69 -0.22 -44.88
CA GLN A 444 -5.54 -1.47 -44.13
C GLN A 444 -6.86 -2.21 -43.86
N TYR A 445 -7.97 -1.49 -43.90
CA TYR A 445 -9.33 -2.03 -43.67
C TYR A 445 -10.06 -2.34 -44.99
N VAL A 446 -9.44 -2.08 -46.16
CA VAL A 446 -10.05 -2.35 -47.44
C VAL A 446 -10.03 -3.85 -47.73
N LYS A 447 -11.20 -4.45 -47.97
CA LYS A 447 -11.34 -5.90 -48.24
C LYS A 447 -10.88 -6.29 -49.64
N ILE A 448 -11.15 -5.44 -50.63
CA ILE A 448 -10.79 -5.68 -52.05
C ILE A 448 -10.02 -4.45 -52.56
N LEU A 449 -8.73 -4.62 -52.78
CA LEU A 449 -7.85 -3.56 -53.31
C LEU A 449 -8.05 -3.46 -54.83
N THR A 450 -8.38 -2.23 -55.31
CA THR A 450 -8.36 -1.88 -56.72
C THR A 450 -7.26 -0.86 -56.98
N ASP A 451 -6.77 -0.78 -58.24
CA ASP A 451 -5.71 0.19 -58.59
C ASP A 451 -6.12 1.62 -58.28
N LYS A 452 -7.39 1.97 -58.44
CA LYS A 452 -7.92 3.29 -58.09
C LYS A 452 -7.81 3.60 -56.59
N ILE A 453 -8.10 2.59 -55.72
CA ILE A 453 -7.99 2.76 -54.26
C ILE A 453 -6.54 2.91 -53.85
N CYS A 454 -5.63 2.08 -54.44
CA CYS A 454 -4.20 2.17 -54.20
C CYS A 454 -3.66 3.54 -54.61
N GLN A 455 -4.04 4.02 -55.79
CA GLN A 455 -3.64 5.34 -56.28
C GLN A 455 -4.13 6.44 -55.34
N ALA A 456 -5.41 6.41 -54.94
CA ALA A 456 -5.97 7.42 -54.03
C ALA A 456 -5.28 7.45 -52.68
N ALA A 457 -4.80 6.32 -52.15
CA ALA A 457 -4.05 6.25 -50.91
C ALA A 457 -2.62 6.82 -51.06
N THR A 458 -1.97 6.60 -52.20
CA THR A 458 -0.60 7.08 -52.46
C THR A 458 -0.55 8.56 -52.81
N GLU A 459 -1.62 9.15 -53.37
CA GLU A 459 -1.72 10.60 -53.67
C GLU A 459 -1.48 11.49 -52.44
N GLN A 460 -1.62 10.97 -51.22
CA GLN A 460 -1.35 11.70 -49.99
C GLN A 460 0.14 11.74 -49.58
N GLN A 461 1.06 11.29 -50.45
CA GLN A 461 2.52 11.32 -50.31
C GLN A 461 3.03 10.64 -49.00
N ASN A 462 2.40 9.57 -48.57
CA ASN A 462 2.82 8.80 -47.40
C ASN A 462 3.62 7.56 -47.83
N ASN A 463 4.94 7.62 -47.76
CA ASN A 463 5.84 6.53 -48.18
C ASN A 463 5.54 5.21 -47.43
N SER A 464 5.18 5.27 -46.16
CA SER A 464 4.85 4.08 -45.35
C SER A 464 3.58 3.35 -45.85
N VAL A 465 2.63 4.09 -46.44
CA VAL A 465 1.42 3.50 -47.05
C VAL A 465 1.76 2.81 -48.35
N SER A 466 2.66 3.40 -49.17
CA SER A 466 3.16 2.76 -50.39
C SER A 466 3.84 1.43 -50.11
N ASP A 467 4.72 1.38 -49.10
CA ASP A 467 5.41 0.15 -48.67
C ASP A 467 4.41 -0.93 -48.19
N PHE A 468 3.33 -0.50 -47.52
CA PHE A 468 2.24 -1.40 -47.07
C PHE A 468 1.49 -1.98 -48.27
N ILE A 469 1.14 -1.15 -49.27
CA ILE A 469 0.44 -1.59 -50.51
C ILE A 469 1.27 -2.59 -51.26
N ASP A 470 2.57 -2.35 -51.44
CA ASP A 470 3.47 -3.25 -52.17
C ASP A 470 3.62 -4.60 -51.46
N LYS A 471 3.68 -4.62 -50.14
CA LYS A 471 3.65 -5.87 -49.37
C LYS A 471 2.35 -6.66 -49.54
N GLN A 472 1.20 -5.98 -49.53
CA GLN A 472 -0.11 -6.62 -49.71
C GLN A 472 -0.30 -7.18 -51.13
N LYS A 473 0.17 -6.48 -52.16
CA LYS A 473 0.14 -6.97 -53.55
C LYS A 473 1.01 -8.21 -53.74
N ASN A 474 2.17 -8.25 -53.10
CA ASN A 474 3.11 -9.39 -53.22
C ASN A 474 2.62 -10.64 -52.43
N THR A 475 1.80 -10.48 -51.38
CA THR A 475 1.20 -11.62 -50.64
C THR A 475 0.00 -12.23 -51.35
N ASN A 476 -0.69 -11.51 -52.24
CA ASN A 476 -1.85 -12.01 -52.99
C ASN A 476 -1.49 -12.63 -54.35
N THR A 477 -0.22 -12.62 -54.73
CA THR A 477 0.32 -13.22 -55.99
C THR A 477 1.01 -14.57 -55.77
N ASN A 478 1.12 -15.06 -54.55
CA ASN A 478 1.56 -16.39 -54.17
C ASN A 478 0.37 -17.21 -53.62
#